data_1041a21057bd4655795e878433c4a908
#
_entry.id   1041a21057bd4655795e878433c4a908
#
_cell.length_a   1.000
_cell.length_b   1.000
_cell.length_c   1.000
_cell.angle_alpha   90.00
_cell.angle_beta   90.00
_cell.angle_gamma   90.00
#
_symmetry.space_group_name_H-M   'P 1'
#
loop_
_entity.id
_entity.type
_entity.pdbx_description
1 polymer ?
#
loop_
_entity_poly.entity_id
_entity_poly.type
_entity_poly.pdbx_seq_one_letter_code
_entity_poly.pdbx_strand_id
1 'polypeptide(L)'
;MASDRIQQFQTVSRNFQLQPLLSDADRAKFWVDYGSQCIEDLEQKVLDCDENTNQIVFAGHRGCGKSTLLYDFSRQMEGQFFTVFFSISDLIQMEEISHINILFVIALQMMEKAERENVKIADDKKKAFFNWFKERTLTETTKVAGDVGFGLELFGILKAKLNTEQSLKEEIKTKFTQNFRDLLDTLNAIATEIKLVTKREILVIVDDLDKSDLEQIYNVFQKNLKALLQPKFIIIYTVPIATIRDGKLKKHIEEESGNRIFVMPVLKIYPLGESHKSDGKPNSAALEIIQSILAHRIDIDDLFEAGIKEEIALNSGGILREAVRITQECCRAVLVKLRRQKKLNEDIENVKIDKLILRETLDTIRNDMKITLSKSDREILLQTYKNYTPDDPKAQEFLDLLHNLVAIEYKNTESWYDVHPLMIEQLRVEKLIPAASI
;
A
#
# COMPACT_ATOMS: atom_id res chain seq x y z
N MET A 1 -36.01 15.97 7.61
CA MET A 1 -35.22 15.77 8.84
C MET A 1 -34.78 14.30 9.01
N ALA A 2 -35.61 13.30 9.24
CA ALA A 2 -35.19 11.90 9.37
C ALA A 2 -34.50 11.28 8.12
N SER A 3 -34.77 11.79 6.91
CA SER A 3 -34.03 11.43 5.68
C SER A 3 -32.62 12.01 5.67
N ASP A 4 -32.41 13.11 6.39
CA ASP A 4 -31.15 13.85 6.42
C ASP A 4 -30.05 13.07 7.21
N ARG A 5 -30.38 12.52 8.40
CA ARG A 5 -29.40 11.79 9.24
C ARG A 5 -28.84 10.54 8.56
N ILE A 6 -29.69 9.77 7.89
CA ILE A 6 -29.24 8.60 7.10
C ILE A 6 -28.34 9.06 5.96
N GLN A 7 -28.69 10.15 5.27
CA GLN A 7 -27.88 10.68 4.18
C GLN A 7 -26.52 11.20 4.65
N GLN A 8 -26.47 11.84 5.82
CA GLN A 8 -25.23 12.30 6.46
C GLN A 8 -24.29 11.11 6.70
N PHE A 9 -24.75 10.05 7.36
CA PHE A 9 -23.92 8.84 7.59
C PHE A 9 -23.56 8.12 6.30
N GLN A 10 -24.39 8.12 5.27
CA GLN A 10 -24.06 7.57 3.96
C GLN A 10 -22.95 8.36 3.27
N THR A 11 -22.99 9.69 3.33
CA THR A 11 -21.94 10.56 2.77
C THR A 11 -20.62 10.34 3.49
N VAL A 12 -20.63 10.38 4.82
CA VAL A 12 -19.43 10.14 5.63
C VAL A 12 -18.88 8.73 5.36
N SER A 13 -19.72 7.69 5.36
CA SER A 13 -19.27 6.31 5.04
C SER A 13 -18.59 6.21 3.67
N ARG A 14 -19.02 6.98 2.67
CA ARG A 14 -18.37 7.05 1.34
C ARG A 14 -17.01 7.75 1.40
N ASN A 15 -16.85 8.77 2.26
CA ASN A 15 -15.57 9.45 2.44
C ASN A 15 -14.50 8.54 3.10
N PHE A 16 -14.93 7.46 3.78
CA PHE A 16 -14.05 6.48 4.44
C PHE A 16 -13.79 5.23 3.57
N GLN A 17 -13.68 5.38 2.26
CA GLN A 17 -13.23 4.28 1.39
C GLN A 17 -11.76 3.94 1.68
N LEU A 18 -11.45 2.62 1.67
CA LEU A 18 -10.11 2.09 1.97
C LEU A 18 -9.17 2.18 0.75
N GLN A 19 -9.23 3.29 0.03
CA GLN A 19 -8.43 3.55 -1.17
C GLN A 19 -7.40 4.65 -0.91
N PRO A 20 -6.22 4.59 -1.55
CA PRO A 20 -5.27 5.68 -1.50
C PRO A 20 -5.81 6.93 -2.21
N LEU A 21 -5.32 8.12 -1.83
CA LEU A 21 -5.70 9.39 -2.44
C LEU A 21 -4.90 9.59 -3.74
N LEU A 22 -5.43 9.11 -4.85
CA LEU A 22 -4.78 9.14 -6.17
C LEU A 22 -5.36 10.20 -7.13
N SER A 23 -6.24 11.08 -6.65
CA SER A 23 -6.79 12.18 -7.45
C SER A 23 -6.55 13.53 -6.78
N ASP A 24 -6.44 14.59 -7.59
CA ASP A 24 -6.30 15.96 -7.06
C ASP A 24 -7.54 16.37 -6.25
N ALA A 25 -8.73 15.88 -6.62
CA ALA A 25 -9.97 16.14 -5.90
C ALA A 25 -9.97 15.50 -4.49
N ASP A 26 -9.55 14.23 -4.39
CA ASP A 26 -9.47 13.54 -3.09
C ASP A 26 -8.38 14.16 -2.21
N ARG A 27 -7.24 14.55 -2.81
CA ARG A 27 -6.18 15.26 -2.09
C ARG A 27 -6.66 16.61 -1.56
N ALA A 28 -7.27 17.42 -2.39
CA ALA A 28 -7.80 18.72 -1.96
C ALA A 28 -8.79 18.59 -0.79
N LYS A 29 -9.51 17.47 -0.71
CA LYS A 29 -10.53 17.24 0.31
C LYS A 29 -10.00 16.53 1.56
N PHE A 30 -9.12 15.55 1.42
CA PHE A 30 -8.79 14.59 2.49
C PHE A 30 -7.32 14.57 2.90
N TRP A 31 -6.46 15.34 2.22
CA TRP A 31 -5.05 15.33 2.51
C TRP A 31 -4.74 15.92 3.90
N VAL A 32 -3.93 15.20 4.64
CA VAL A 32 -3.27 15.66 5.86
C VAL A 32 -1.81 15.27 5.74
N ASP A 33 -0.91 16.16 6.07
CA ASP A 33 0.51 15.82 6.09
C ASP A 33 0.83 14.90 7.27
N TYR A 34 1.38 13.75 6.97
CA TYR A 34 1.81 12.76 7.97
C TYR A 34 3.21 12.18 7.66
N GLY A 35 3.88 12.67 6.64
CA GLY A 35 5.10 12.04 6.16
C GLY A 35 6.06 12.96 5.39
N SER A 36 6.01 14.28 5.56
CA SER A 36 6.87 15.24 4.86
C SER A 36 8.36 14.86 4.99
N GLN A 37 8.85 14.59 6.19
CA GLN A 37 10.23 14.17 6.41
C GLN A 37 10.58 12.87 5.66
N CYS A 38 9.65 11.92 5.60
CA CYS A 38 9.82 10.68 4.85
C CYS A 38 9.96 10.95 3.35
N ILE A 39 9.23 11.92 2.82
CA ILE A 39 9.28 12.33 1.41
C ILE A 39 10.59 13.06 1.11
N GLU A 40 11.03 13.99 1.96
CA GLU A 40 12.30 14.68 1.81
C GLU A 40 13.50 13.71 1.79
N ASP A 41 13.50 12.72 2.69
CA ASP A 41 14.52 11.67 2.72
C ASP A 41 14.49 10.79 1.45
N LEU A 42 13.29 10.51 0.91
CA LEU A 42 13.14 9.75 -0.33
C LEU A 42 13.59 10.56 -1.54
N GLU A 43 13.26 11.86 -1.58
CA GLU A 43 13.71 12.77 -2.63
C GLU A 43 15.24 12.81 -2.69
N GLN A 44 15.90 12.99 -1.55
CA GLN A 44 17.36 12.97 -1.51
C GLN A 44 17.93 11.64 -2.03
N LYS A 45 17.33 10.49 -1.66
CA LYS A 45 17.77 9.19 -2.18
C LYS A 45 17.60 9.06 -3.69
N VAL A 46 16.54 9.62 -4.27
CA VAL A 46 16.30 9.65 -5.72
C VAL A 46 17.32 10.54 -6.42
N LEU A 47 17.61 11.72 -5.86
CA LEU A 47 18.61 12.66 -6.41
C LEU A 47 20.03 12.09 -6.33
N ASP A 48 20.33 11.25 -5.34
CA ASP A 48 21.63 10.57 -5.17
C ASP A 48 21.77 9.34 -6.07
N CYS A 49 20.77 9.00 -6.90
CA CYS A 49 20.86 7.89 -7.85
C CYS A 49 21.82 8.18 -8.97
N ASP A 50 22.60 7.18 -9.38
CA ASP A 50 23.52 7.21 -10.51
C ASP A 50 23.26 6.01 -11.45
N GLU A 51 24.08 5.84 -12.49
CA GLU A 51 23.94 4.77 -13.49
C GLU A 51 24.05 3.36 -12.90
N ASN A 52 24.70 3.21 -11.73
CA ASN A 52 24.95 1.91 -11.08
C ASN A 52 24.03 1.64 -9.89
N THR A 53 23.42 2.70 -9.33
CA THR A 53 22.62 2.63 -8.11
C THR A 53 21.32 3.41 -8.30
N ASN A 54 20.41 2.86 -9.10
CA ASN A 54 19.19 3.53 -9.52
C ASN A 54 17.89 2.81 -9.13
N GLN A 55 17.96 1.75 -8.30
CA GLN A 55 16.75 1.10 -7.78
C GLN A 55 16.65 1.27 -6.28
N ILE A 56 15.46 1.59 -5.82
CA ILE A 56 15.11 1.80 -4.41
C ILE A 56 14.05 0.78 -4.01
N VAL A 57 14.27 0.09 -2.91
CA VAL A 57 13.26 -0.77 -2.29
C VAL A 57 12.57 0.01 -1.16
N PHE A 58 11.29 0.28 -1.31
CA PHE A 58 10.49 1.06 -0.38
C PHE A 58 9.60 0.14 0.46
N ALA A 59 9.97 -0.07 1.72
CA ALA A 59 9.28 -0.97 2.63
C ALA A 59 8.37 -0.23 3.61
N GLY A 60 7.35 -0.92 4.11
CA GLY A 60 6.49 -0.43 5.19
C GLY A 60 5.28 -1.32 5.41
N HIS A 61 4.61 -1.12 6.54
CA HIS A 61 3.38 -1.85 6.85
C HIS A 61 2.27 -1.55 5.84
N ARG A 62 1.40 -2.52 5.59
CA ARG A 62 0.18 -2.31 4.81
C ARG A 62 -0.70 -1.28 5.53
N GLY A 63 -1.26 -0.34 4.76
CA GLY A 63 -2.16 0.67 5.34
C GLY A 63 -1.49 1.83 6.09
N CYS A 64 -0.16 1.92 6.16
CA CYS A 64 0.53 3.08 6.74
C CYS A 64 0.52 4.34 5.85
N GLY A 65 -0.03 4.25 4.61
CA GLY A 65 -0.19 5.40 3.71
C GLY A 65 0.84 5.48 2.58
N LYS A 66 1.65 4.43 2.33
CA LYS A 66 2.68 4.41 1.28
C LYS A 66 2.19 4.89 -0.08
N SER A 67 1.12 4.29 -0.59
CA SER A 67 0.57 4.60 -1.93
C SER A 67 0.20 6.08 -2.07
N THR A 68 -0.44 6.66 -1.05
CA THR A 68 -0.81 8.07 -1.04
C THR A 68 0.43 8.98 -1.04
N LEU A 69 1.44 8.67 -0.20
CA LEU A 69 2.69 9.43 -0.15
C LEU A 69 3.51 9.28 -1.44
N LEU A 70 3.62 8.08 -1.98
CA LEU A 70 4.36 7.85 -3.22
C LEU A 70 3.69 8.49 -4.44
N TYR A 71 2.35 8.54 -4.47
CA TYR A 71 1.64 9.29 -5.49
C TYR A 71 1.91 10.79 -5.38
N ASP A 72 1.85 11.35 -4.17
CA ASP A 72 2.19 12.76 -3.93
C ASP A 72 3.63 13.05 -4.33
N PHE A 73 4.57 12.22 -3.91
CA PHE A 73 5.97 12.29 -4.30
C PHE A 73 6.14 12.26 -5.82
N SER A 74 5.45 11.35 -6.51
CA SER A 74 5.53 11.28 -7.97
C SER A 74 5.14 12.60 -8.65
N ARG A 75 4.13 13.28 -8.12
CA ARG A 75 3.65 14.58 -8.62
C ARG A 75 4.68 15.70 -8.37
N GLN A 76 5.29 15.71 -7.19
CA GLN A 76 6.33 16.70 -6.86
C GLN A 76 7.55 16.55 -7.78
N MET A 77 7.88 15.30 -8.16
CA MET A 77 9.03 15.01 -9.03
C MET A 77 8.77 15.26 -10.52
N GLU A 78 7.54 15.47 -10.99
CA GLU A 78 7.21 15.68 -12.41
C GLU A 78 7.94 16.85 -13.08
N GLY A 79 8.37 17.86 -12.30
CA GLY A 79 9.16 18.98 -12.80
C GLY A 79 10.58 18.60 -13.23
N GLN A 80 11.18 17.60 -12.61
CA GLN A 80 12.57 17.17 -12.81
C GLN A 80 12.66 15.84 -13.56
N PHE A 81 11.69 14.94 -13.35
CA PHE A 81 11.67 13.59 -13.89
C PHE A 81 10.47 13.37 -14.81
N PHE A 82 10.62 12.45 -15.75
CA PHE A 82 9.49 11.81 -16.40
C PHE A 82 9.01 10.70 -15.45
N THR A 83 8.04 11.02 -14.61
CA THR A 83 7.58 10.11 -13.55
C THR A 83 6.47 9.19 -14.04
N VAL A 84 6.57 7.89 -13.76
CA VAL A 84 5.55 6.89 -14.06
C VAL A 84 5.15 6.21 -12.75
N PHE A 85 3.98 6.53 -12.22
CA PHE A 85 3.40 5.90 -11.03
C PHE A 85 2.26 4.97 -11.44
N PHE A 86 2.26 3.74 -10.96
CA PHE A 86 1.16 2.80 -11.15
C PHE A 86 1.10 1.75 -10.04
N SER A 87 -0.12 1.26 -9.78
CA SER A 87 -0.35 0.08 -8.96
C SER A 87 -0.21 -1.17 -9.82
N ILE A 88 0.67 -2.09 -9.46
CA ILE A 88 0.82 -3.36 -10.16
C ILE A 88 -0.42 -4.25 -9.97
N SER A 89 -1.12 -4.13 -8.83
CA SER A 89 -2.32 -4.91 -8.53
C SER A 89 -3.52 -4.58 -9.43
N ASP A 90 -3.50 -3.40 -10.09
CA ASP A 90 -4.53 -3.03 -11.07
C ASP A 90 -4.32 -3.71 -12.43
N LEU A 91 -3.14 -4.27 -12.65
CA LEU A 91 -2.70 -4.79 -13.94
C LEU A 91 -2.45 -6.30 -13.94
N ILE A 92 -2.04 -6.85 -12.78
CA ILE A 92 -1.72 -8.28 -12.64
C ILE A 92 -2.31 -8.77 -11.32
N GLN A 93 -2.90 -9.97 -11.34
CA GLN A 93 -3.29 -10.66 -10.12
C GLN A 93 -2.04 -11.02 -9.32
N MET A 94 -2.07 -10.74 -8.02
CA MET A 94 -0.86 -10.77 -7.19
C MET A 94 -0.28 -12.18 -7.02
N GLU A 95 -1.11 -13.23 -7.17
CA GLU A 95 -0.69 -14.64 -7.14
C GLU A 95 0.14 -15.05 -8.37
N GLU A 96 0.06 -14.27 -9.45
CA GLU A 96 0.73 -14.57 -10.73
C GLU A 96 1.90 -13.62 -11.02
N ILE A 97 2.29 -12.84 -10.02
CA ILE A 97 3.35 -11.86 -10.18
C ILE A 97 4.72 -12.50 -10.43
N SER A 98 5.47 -11.97 -11.36
CA SER A 98 6.84 -12.37 -11.66
C SER A 98 7.69 -11.17 -12.05
N HIS A 99 9.02 -11.27 -11.90
CA HIS A 99 9.94 -10.21 -12.31
C HIS A 99 9.77 -9.82 -13.81
N ILE A 100 9.48 -10.79 -14.67
CA ILE A 100 9.25 -10.57 -16.10
C ILE A 100 7.98 -9.74 -16.31
N ASN A 101 6.88 -10.14 -15.67
CA ASN A 101 5.62 -9.42 -15.80
C ASN A 101 5.72 -8.00 -15.25
N ILE A 102 6.47 -7.79 -14.14
CA ILE A 102 6.75 -6.45 -13.60
C ILE A 102 7.48 -5.59 -14.64
N LEU A 103 8.60 -6.08 -15.20
CA LEU A 103 9.38 -5.34 -16.17
C LEU A 103 8.61 -5.07 -17.47
N PHE A 104 7.81 -6.03 -17.94
CA PHE A 104 6.94 -5.83 -19.09
C PHE A 104 5.89 -4.73 -18.85
N VAL A 105 5.27 -4.73 -17.68
CA VAL A 105 4.29 -3.69 -17.29
C VAL A 105 4.98 -2.33 -17.16
N ILE A 106 6.20 -2.25 -16.66
CA ILE A 106 6.96 -0.99 -16.62
C ILE A 106 7.12 -0.43 -18.06
N ALA A 107 7.53 -1.28 -19.02
CA ALA A 107 7.65 -0.86 -20.42
C ALA A 107 6.31 -0.34 -20.99
N LEU A 108 5.22 -1.07 -20.69
CA LEU A 108 3.87 -0.72 -21.12
C LEU A 108 3.43 0.64 -20.54
N GLN A 109 3.63 0.86 -19.23
CA GLN A 109 3.23 2.09 -18.54
C GLN A 109 4.06 3.31 -18.98
N MET A 110 5.34 3.13 -19.25
CA MET A 110 6.21 4.18 -19.78
C MET A 110 5.72 4.64 -21.16
N MET A 111 5.43 3.70 -22.07
CA MET A 111 4.93 4.03 -23.42
C MET A 111 3.53 4.65 -23.36
N GLU A 112 2.64 4.13 -22.51
CA GLU A 112 1.29 4.70 -22.33
C GLU A 112 1.35 6.15 -21.84
N LYS A 113 2.20 6.45 -20.85
CA LYS A 113 2.38 7.82 -20.36
C LYS A 113 3.00 8.72 -21.44
N ALA A 114 3.98 8.23 -22.17
CA ALA A 114 4.58 8.98 -23.28
C ALA A 114 3.52 9.36 -24.34
N GLU A 115 2.60 8.44 -24.67
CA GLU A 115 1.48 8.74 -25.57
C GLU A 115 0.51 9.77 -24.98
N ARG A 116 0.15 9.63 -23.71
CA ARG A 116 -0.77 10.58 -23.04
C ARG A 116 -0.20 11.99 -22.94
N GLU A 117 1.10 12.12 -22.72
CA GLU A 117 1.80 13.41 -22.67
C GLU A 117 2.23 13.91 -24.06
N ASN A 118 1.88 13.20 -25.13
CA ASN A 118 2.26 13.52 -26.51
C ASN A 118 3.78 13.70 -26.68
N VAL A 119 4.58 12.84 -26.04
CA VAL A 119 6.04 12.83 -26.21
C VAL A 119 6.37 12.48 -27.65
N LYS A 120 7.10 13.37 -28.35
CA LYS A 120 7.41 13.26 -29.79
C LYS A 120 8.57 12.28 -30.03
N ILE A 121 8.35 10.99 -29.67
CA ILE A 121 9.27 9.92 -30.09
C ILE A 121 9.24 9.81 -31.62
N ALA A 122 10.38 9.57 -32.25
CA ALA A 122 10.49 9.41 -33.70
C ALA A 122 9.56 8.26 -34.19
N ASP A 123 8.86 8.49 -35.31
CA ASP A 123 7.79 7.59 -35.79
C ASP A 123 8.27 6.16 -36.07
N ASP A 124 9.48 5.98 -36.54
CA ASP A 124 10.09 4.67 -36.77
C ASP A 124 10.33 3.94 -35.47
N LYS A 125 10.84 4.62 -34.46
CA LYS A 125 11.04 4.07 -33.09
C LYS A 125 9.72 3.74 -32.43
N LYS A 126 8.78 4.64 -32.49
CA LYS A 126 7.44 4.48 -31.98
C LYS A 126 6.76 3.25 -32.60
N LYS A 127 6.78 3.09 -33.91
CA LYS A 127 6.27 1.91 -34.62
C LYS A 127 6.99 0.63 -34.20
N ALA A 128 8.32 0.68 -34.04
CA ALA A 128 9.09 -0.48 -33.56
C ALA A 128 8.64 -0.94 -32.17
N PHE A 129 8.45 -0.02 -31.21
CA PHE A 129 7.94 -0.36 -29.87
C PHE A 129 6.52 -0.93 -29.90
N PHE A 130 5.61 -0.33 -30.67
CA PHE A 130 4.25 -0.87 -30.81
C PHE A 130 4.24 -2.27 -31.43
N ASN A 131 5.05 -2.50 -32.48
CA ASN A 131 5.18 -3.81 -33.09
C ASN A 131 5.75 -4.83 -32.10
N TRP A 132 6.74 -4.44 -31.31
CA TRP A 132 7.32 -5.28 -30.26
C TRP A 132 6.26 -5.74 -29.25
N PHE A 133 5.41 -4.83 -28.75
CA PHE A 133 4.28 -5.18 -27.89
C PHE A 133 3.30 -6.13 -28.60
N LYS A 134 2.89 -5.81 -29.83
CA LYS A 134 1.97 -6.63 -30.63
C LYS A 134 2.48 -8.07 -30.83
N GLU A 135 3.74 -8.22 -31.24
CA GLU A 135 4.34 -9.52 -31.50
C GLU A 135 4.49 -10.39 -30.24
N ARG A 136 4.58 -9.76 -29.07
CA ARG A 136 4.76 -10.46 -27.79
C ARG A 136 3.45 -10.80 -27.08
N THR A 137 2.34 -10.17 -27.48
CA THR A 137 1.07 -10.22 -26.75
C THR A 137 -0.14 -10.62 -27.59
N LEU A 138 -0.06 -10.56 -28.90
CA LEU A 138 -1.16 -10.93 -29.79
C LEU A 138 -0.91 -12.31 -30.40
N THR A 139 -1.62 -13.32 -29.91
CA THR A 139 -1.68 -14.66 -30.50
C THR A 139 -2.54 -14.67 -31.77
N GLU A 140 -2.44 -15.74 -32.59
CA GLU A 140 -3.22 -15.88 -33.82
C GLU A 140 -4.74 -15.80 -33.58
N THR A 141 -5.20 -16.21 -32.41
CA THR A 141 -6.61 -16.11 -31.99
C THR A 141 -7.08 -14.67 -31.77
N THR A 142 -6.16 -13.76 -31.49
CA THR A 142 -6.45 -12.32 -31.24
C THR A 142 -6.36 -11.49 -32.53
N LYS A 143 -5.71 -12.01 -33.58
CA LYS A 143 -5.66 -11.36 -34.92
C LYS A 143 -7.05 -11.28 -35.59
N VAL A 144 -8.03 -12.03 -35.10
CA VAL A 144 -9.41 -12.04 -35.63
C VAL A 144 -10.24 -10.82 -35.16
N ALA A 145 -9.79 -10.07 -34.17
CA ALA A 145 -10.50 -8.90 -33.65
C ALA A 145 -9.97 -7.58 -34.25
N GLY A 146 -10.02 -7.45 -35.58
CA GLY A 146 -9.85 -6.18 -36.27
C GLY A 146 -8.46 -5.52 -36.14
N ASP A 147 -8.19 -4.61 -37.02
CA ASP A 147 -6.97 -3.77 -37.05
C ASP A 147 -6.89 -2.92 -35.76
N VAL A 148 -6.27 -3.45 -34.71
CA VAL A 148 -6.01 -2.68 -33.48
C VAL A 148 -5.05 -1.56 -33.85
N GLY A 149 -5.54 -0.31 -33.79
CA GLY A 149 -4.75 0.89 -34.06
C GLY A 149 -3.48 0.96 -33.22
N PHE A 150 -2.55 1.81 -33.64
CA PHE A 150 -1.40 2.17 -32.81
C PHE A 150 -1.85 3.23 -31.78
N GLY A 151 -1.29 3.18 -30.57
CA GLY A 151 -1.52 4.18 -29.55
C GLY A 151 -2.24 3.68 -28.30
N LEU A 152 -2.99 4.57 -27.65
CA LEU A 152 -3.63 4.30 -26.35
C LEU A 152 -4.60 3.13 -26.38
N GLU A 153 -5.25 2.83 -27.51
CA GLU A 153 -6.16 1.69 -27.64
C GLU A 153 -5.44 0.36 -27.43
N LEU A 154 -4.25 0.19 -28.04
CA LEU A 154 -3.43 -1.01 -27.84
C LEU A 154 -3.11 -1.22 -26.36
N PHE A 155 -2.67 -0.18 -25.69
CA PHE A 155 -2.31 -0.27 -24.26
C PHE A 155 -3.52 -0.57 -23.39
N GLY A 156 -4.70 0.00 -23.69
CA GLY A 156 -5.95 -0.34 -23.01
C GLY A 156 -6.32 -1.81 -23.13
N ILE A 157 -6.21 -2.38 -24.33
CA ILE A 157 -6.47 -3.80 -24.58
C ILE A 157 -5.46 -4.67 -23.86
N LEU A 158 -4.17 -4.34 -23.91
CA LEU A 158 -3.13 -5.11 -23.25
C LEU A 158 -3.29 -5.12 -21.72
N LYS A 159 -3.64 -3.99 -21.12
CA LYS A 159 -3.92 -3.89 -19.68
C LYS A 159 -5.12 -4.73 -19.27
N ALA A 160 -6.22 -4.65 -20.02
CA ALA A 160 -7.40 -5.46 -19.75
C ALA A 160 -7.07 -6.95 -19.82
N LYS A 161 -6.31 -7.38 -20.82
CA LYS A 161 -5.89 -8.77 -20.97
C LYS A 161 -4.91 -9.24 -19.91
N LEU A 162 -3.92 -8.42 -19.54
CA LEU A 162 -2.99 -8.72 -18.44
C LEU A 162 -3.73 -8.92 -17.13
N ASN A 163 -4.81 -8.20 -16.90
CA ASN A 163 -5.61 -8.37 -15.69
C ASN A 163 -6.45 -9.66 -15.70
N THR A 164 -7.00 -10.04 -16.86
CA THR A 164 -8.01 -11.11 -16.97
C THR A 164 -7.51 -12.43 -17.56
N GLU A 165 -6.49 -12.41 -18.41
CA GLU A 165 -6.02 -13.58 -19.16
C GLU A 165 -4.71 -14.15 -18.58
N GLN A 166 -4.81 -15.25 -17.83
CA GLN A 166 -3.63 -15.95 -17.29
C GLN A 166 -2.72 -16.48 -18.43
N SER A 167 -3.29 -16.97 -19.51
CA SER A 167 -2.55 -17.48 -20.66
C SER A 167 -1.59 -16.44 -21.25
N LEU A 168 -1.99 -15.16 -21.32
CA LEU A 168 -1.14 -14.09 -21.80
C LEU A 168 0.05 -13.86 -20.87
N LYS A 169 -0.16 -13.86 -19.55
CA LYS A 169 0.91 -13.68 -18.55
C LYS A 169 1.93 -14.81 -18.60
N GLU A 170 1.47 -16.04 -18.75
CA GLU A 170 2.34 -17.21 -18.89
C GLU A 170 3.10 -17.20 -20.24
N GLU A 171 2.47 -16.75 -21.32
CA GLU A 171 3.11 -16.60 -22.61
C GLU A 171 4.22 -15.55 -22.57
N ILE A 172 3.96 -14.38 -22.00
CA ILE A 172 4.95 -13.32 -21.77
C ILE A 172 6.10 -13.86 -20.92
N LYS A 173 5.77 -14.51 -19.81
CA LYS A 173 6.78 -15.12 -18.93
C LYS A 173 7.64 -16.14 -19.68
N THR A 174 7.04 -17.02 -20.46
CA THR A 174 7.75 -18.07 -21.21
C THR A 174 8.65 -17.45 -22.29
N LYS A 175 8.14 -16.54 -23.10
CA LYS A 175 8.91 -15.85 -24.15
C LYS A 175 10.14 -15.14 -23.59
N PHE A 176 9.95 -14.36 -22.52
CA PHE A 176 11.05 -13.59 -21.94
C PHE A 176 11.94 -14.37 -20.95
N THR A 177 11.51 -15.52 -20.44
CA THR A 177 12.43 -16.43 -19.74
C THR A 177 13.49 -16.96 -20.71
N GLN A 178 13.12 -17.19 -21.97
CA GLN A 178 14.05 -17.64 -23.00
C GLN A 178 14.90 -16.49 -23.56
N ASN A 179 14.39 -15.27 -23.59
CA ASN A 179 15.07 -14.09 -24.14
C ASN A 179 14.89 -12.85 -23.26
N PHE A 180 15.38 -12.93 -22.03
CA PHE A 180 15.29 -11.82 -21.07
C PHE A 180 15.98 -10.54 -21.55
N ARG A 181 17.05 -10.70 -22.35
CA ARG A 181 17.79 -9.57 -22.88
C ARG A 181 16.93 -8.71 -23.83
N ASP A 182 16.06 -9.32 -24.63
CA ASP A 182 15.15 -8.59 -25.52
C ASP A 182 14.20 -7.66 -24.72
N LEU A 183 13.68 -8.16 -23.59
CA LEU A 183 12.85 -7.35 -22.70
C LEU A 183 13.64 -6.16 -22.11
N LEU A 184 14.82 -6.43 -21.59
CA LEU A 184 15.66 -5.43 -20.94
C LEU A 184 16.16 -4.37 -21.93
N ASP A 185 16.64 -4.80 -23.10
CA ASP A 185 17.13 -3.88 -24.14
C ASP A 185 15.99 -2.98 -24.66
N THR A 186 14.79 -3.55 -24.88
CA THR A 186 13.62 -2.75 -25.29
C THR A 186 13.18 -1.77 -24.19
N LEU A 187 13.15 -2.22 -22.93
CA LEU A 187 12.80 -1.37 -21.81
C LEU A 187 13.75 -0.17 -21.67
N ASN A 188 15.06 -0.42 -21.75
CA ASN A 188 16.07 0.64 -21.73
C ASN A 188 16.03 1.54 -22.98
N ALA A 189 15.70 1.00 -24.16
CA ALA A 189 15.52 1.79 -25.36
C ALA A 189 14.33 2.75 -25.25
N ILE A 190 13.19 2.29 -24.74
CA ILE A 190 12.02 3.14 -24.46
C ILE A 190 12.40 4.28 -23.51
N ALA A 191 13.08 3.96 -22.40
CA ALA A 191 13.53 4.97 -21.44
C ALA A 191 14.46 6.00 -22.07
N THR A 192 15.41 5.54 -22.90
CA THR A 192 16.36 6.40 -23.62
C THR A 192 15.66 7.35 -24.58
N GLU A 193 14.72 6.87 -25.40
CA GLU A 193 13.98 7.71 -26.34
C GLU A 193 13.13 8.77 -25.61
N ILE A 194 12.44 8.39 -24.54
CA ILE A 194 11.68 9.34 -23.71
C ILE A 194 12.59 10.40 -23.09
N LYS A 195 13.72 9.99 -22.50
CA LYS A 195 14.73 10.91 -21.93
C LYS A 195 15.29 11.87 -22.98
N LEU A 196 15.62 11.39 -24.17
CA LEU A 196 16.16 12.23 -25.28
C LEU A 196 15.17 13.33 -25.68
N VAL A 197 13.88 13.03 -25.75
CA VAL A 197 12.83 13.97 -26.16
C VAL A 197 12.46 14.92 -25.02
N THR A 198 12.22 14.40 -23.83
CA THR A 198 11.72 15.18 -22.69
C THR A 198 12.81 15.96 -21.96
N LYS A 199 14.08 15.56 -22.12
CA LYS A 199 15.23 16.06 -21.34
C LYS A 199 15.08 15.84 -19.83
N ARG A 200 14.22 14.91 -19.42
CA ARG A 200 13.99 14.50 -18.02
C ARG A 200 14.51 13.09 -17.82
N GLU A 201 15.10 12.86 -16.65
CA GLU A 201 15.41 11.49 -16.18
C GLU A 201 14.13 10.70 -15.94
N ILE A 202 14.21 9.38 -16.05
CA ILE A 202 13.05 8.50 -15.86
C ILE A 202 12.97 8.08 -14.40
N LEU A 203 11.80 8.27 -13.79
CA LEU A 203 11.46 7.77 -12.45
C LEU A 203 10.19 6.91 -12.55
N VAL A 204 10.33 5.63 -12.25
CA VAL A 204 9.19 4.69 -12.20
C VAL A 204 8.91 4.32 -10.74
N ILE A 205 7.65 4.33 -10.35
CA ILE A 205 7.20 3.90 -9.02
C ILE A 205 6.22 2.76 -9.22
N VAL A 206 6.63 1.55 -8.79
CA VAL A 206 5.82 0.34 -8.83
C VAL A 206 5.21 0.13 -7.45
N ASP A 207 3.96 0.52 -7.31
CA ASP A 207 3.23 0.40 -6.05
C ASP A 207 2.47 -0.93 -5.95
N ASP A 208 2.02 -1.24 -4.72
CA ASP A 208 1.20 -2.41 -4.38
C ASP A 208 1.90 -3.79 -4.50
N LEU A 209 3.20 -3.86 -4.72
CA LEU A 209 3.92 -5.14 -4.60
C LEU A 209 3.84 -5.72 -3.17
N ASP A 210 3.62 -4.88 -2.17
CA ASP A 210 3.41 -5.27 -0.78
C ASP A 210 2.04 -5.94 -0.51
N LYS A 211 1.16 -6.00 -1.51
CA LYS A 211 -0.11 -6.75 -1.43
C LYS A 211 0.03 -8.24 -1.70
N SER A 212 1.14 -8.68 -2.32
CA SER A 212 1.44 -10.11 -2.52
C SER A 212 1.66 -10.80 -1.18
N ASP A 213 1.42 -12.11 -1.15
CA ASP A 213 1.87 -12.93 -0.04
C ASP A 213 3.40 -13.00 0.03
N LEU A 214 3.95 -13.43 1.17
CA LEU A 214 5.38 -13.48 1.37
C LEU A 214 6.07 -14.49 0.46
N GLU A 215 5.40 -15.58 0.06
CA GLU A 215 5.95 -16.57 -0.86
C GLU A 215 6.21 -15.96 -2.24
N GLN A 216 5.25 -15.19 -2.76
CA GLN A 216 5.42 -14.49 -4.04
C GLN A 216 6.53 -13.43 -3.96
N ILE A 217 6.59 -12.69 -2.86
CA ILE A 217 7.67 -11.73 -2.61
C ILE A 217 9.04 -12.41 -2.61
N TYR A 218 9.18 -13.56 -1.96
CA TYR A 218 10.43 -14.34 -1.99
C TYR A 218 10.78 -14.79 -3.42
N ASN A 219 9.80 -15.25 -4.18
CA ASN A 219 10.04 -15.65 -5.57
C ASN A 219 10.53 -14.48 -6.44
N VAL A 220 10.00 -13.27 -6.23
CA VAL A 220 10.38 -12.07 -6.98
C VAL A 220 11.72 -11.51 -6.47
N PHE A 221 11.83 -11.22 -5.17
CA PHE A 221 12.97 -10.47 -4.61
C PHE A 221 14.13 -11.35 -4.12
N GLN A 222 13.94 -12.63 -3.84
CA GLN A 222 15.05 -13.51 -3.47
C GLN A 222 15.66 -14.19 -4.68
N LYS A 223 14.82 -14.73 -5.58
CA LYS A 223 15.31 -15.51 -6.71
C LYS A 223 15.66 -14.67 -7.94
N ASN A 224 14.98 -13.53 -8.12
CA ASN A 224 15.03 -12.76 -9.35
C ASN A 224 15.37 -11.27 -9.15
N LEU A 225 15.86 -10.89 -7.98
CA LEU A 225 16.19 -9.50 -7.66
C LEU A 225 17.14 -8.88 -8.69
N LYS A 226 18.21 -9.60 -9.06
CA LYS A 226 19.18 -9.13 -10.06
C LYS A 226 18.53 -8.72 -11.38
N ALA A 227 17.48 -9.42 -11.80
CA ALA A 227 16.75 -9.07 -13.02
C ALA A 227 15.99 -7.73 -12.86
N LEU A 228 15.37 -7.51 -11.70
CA LEU A 228 14.64 -6.27 -11.40
C LEU A 228 15.58 -5.05 -11.27
N LEU A 229 16.85 -5.27 -10.94
CA LEU A 229 17.83 -4.19 -10.75
C LEU A 229 18.63 -3.85 -12.04
N GLN A 230 18.37 -4.53 -13.17
CA GLN A 230 19.09 -4.29 -14.45
C GLN A 230 18.62 -3.07 -15.27
N PRO A 231 17.38 -2.57 -15.17
CA PRO A 231 16.98 -1.37 -15.89
C PRO A 231 17.88 -0.17 -15.55
N LYS A 232 18.21 0.66 -16.56
CA LYS A 232 19.17 1.77 -16.44
C LYS A 232 18.47 3.11 -16.17
N PHE A 233 17.45 3.11 -15.32
CA PHE A 233 16.72 4.30 -14.90
C PHE A 233 16.17 4.07 -13.49
N ILE A 234 15.70 5.11 -12.83
CA ILE A 234 15.32 5.05 -11.43
C ILE A 234 13.98 4.31 -11.26
N ILE A 235 13.96 3.27 -10.42
CA ILE A 235 12.75 2.53 -10.08
C ILE A 235 12.63 2.41 -8.55
N ILE A 236 11.45 2.73 -8.04
CA ILE A 236 11.05 2.47 -6.66
C ILE A 236 10.10 1.28 -6.65
N TYR A 237 10.48 0.22 -5.92
CA TYR A 237 9.65 -0.97 -5.72
C TYR A 237 9.10 -0.98 -4.29
N THR A 238 7.77 -1.02 -4.12
CA THR A 238 7.18 -1.20 -2.78
C THR A 238 7.27 -2.65 -2.34
N VAL A 239 7.56 -2.89 -1.05
CA VAL A 239 7.59 -4.24 -0.46
C VAL A 239 6.99 -4.25 0.95
N PRO A 240 6.48 -5.39 1.44
CA PRO A 240 6.05 -5.50 2.83
C PRO A 240 7.22 -5.26 3.80
N ILE A 241 6.92 -4.77 5.01
CA ILE A 241 7.92 -4.61 6.06
C ILE A 241 8.60 -5.94 6.42
N ALA A 242 7.86 -7.04 6.40
CA ALA A 242 8.37 -8.38 6.66
C ALA A 242 9.55 -8.76 5.74
N THR A 243 9.54 -8.33 4.48
CA THR A 243 10.61 -8.58 3.49
C THR A 243 11.98 -8.10 3.98
N ILE A 244 12.03 -6.92 4.59
CA ILE A 244 13.28 -6.33 5.09
C ILE A 244 13.61 -6.75 6.54
N ARG A 245 12.76 -7.56 7.15
CA ARG A 245 13.00 -8.20 8.46
C ARG A 245 13.49 -9.64 8.33
N ASP A 246 13.25 -10.30 7.19
CA ASP A 246 13.97 -11.52 6.83
C ASP A 246 15.46 -11.18 6.63
N GLY A 247 16.30 -11.75 7.49
CA GLY A 247 17.73 -11.40 7.52
C GLY A 247 18.50 -11.81 6.26
N LYS A 248 18.06 -12.87 5.55
CA LYS A 248 18.69 -13.31 4.30
C LYS A 248 18.28 -12.42 3.13
N LEU A 249 16.97 -12.15 3.05
CA LEU A 249 16.42 -11.34 1.97
C LEU A 249 16.88 -9.88 2.08
N LYS A 250 16.86 -9.31 3.30
CA LYS A 250 17.39 -7.97 3.55
C LYS A 250 18.84 -7.83 3.09
N LYS A 251 19.72 -8.76 3.54
CA LYS A 251 21.12 -8.73 3.16
C LYS A 251 21.30 -8.81 1.63
N HIS A 252 20.54 -9.68 0.97
CA HIS A 252 20.57 -9.81 -0.48
C HIS A 252 20.14 -8.51 -1.18
N ILE A 253 19.06 -7.88 -0.71
CA ILE A 253 18.60 -6.57 -1.25
C ILE A 253 19.66 -5.48 -1.02
N GLU A 254 20.26 -5.41 0.19
CA GLU A 254 21.29 -4.40 0.51
C GLU A 254 22.52 -4.54 -0.39
N GLU A 255 23.01 -5.78 -0.58
CA GLU A 255 24.18 -6.07 -1.43
C GLU A 255 23.93 -5.72 -2.91
N GLU A 256 22.78 -6.09 -3.44
CA GLU A 256 22.49 -5.93 -4.87
C GLU A 256 22.00 -4.50 -5.21
N SER A 257 21.30 -3.80 -4.30
CA SER A 257 20.79 -2.44 -4.53
C SER A 257 21.75 -1.33 -4.04
N GLY A 258 22.93 -1.65 -3.55
CA GLY A 258 23.84 -0.67 -2.96
C GLY A 258 23.28 -0.03 -1.69
N ASN A 259 22.61 -0.81 -0.83
CA ASN A 259 22.00 -0.37 0.43
C ASN A 259 20.86 0.68 0.27
N ARG A 260 20.10 0.59 -0.82
CA ARG A 260 19.00 1.53 -1.12
C ARG A 260 17.65 1.02 -0.62
N ILE A 261 17.60 0.60 0.64
CA ILE A 261 16.36 0.30 1.33
C ILE A 261 15.86 1.56 2.02
N PHE A 262 14.60 1.88 1.77
CA PHE A 262 13.86 2.94 2.44
C PHE A 262 12.70 2.35 3.24
N VAL A 263 12.53 2.79 4.48
CA VAL A 263 11.48 2.27 5.37
C VAL A 263 10.55 3.38 5.79
N MET A 264 9.29 3.30 5.38
CA MET A 264 8.25 4.19 5.87
C MET A 264 7.83 3.79 7.28
N PRO A 265 7.99 4.66 8.29
CA PRO A 265 7.59 4.35 9.66
C PRO A 265 6.06 4.38 9.81
N VAL A 266 5.56 3.64 10.81
CA VAL A 266 4.19 3.77 11.32
C VAL A 266 4.13 4.95 12.31
N LEU A 267 2.99 5.66 12.37
CA LEU A 267 2.76 6.66 13.39
C LEU A 267 2.77 6.02 14.79
N LYS A 268 3.68 6.46 15.65
CA LYS A 268 3.83 5.90 16.99
C LYS A 268 2.78 6.47 17.93
N ILE A 269 1.76 5.68 18.23
CA ILE A 269 0.71 6.07 19.17
C ILE A 269 1.26 6.18 20.59
N TYR A 270 2.19 5.30 20.97
CA TYR A 270 2.86 5.35 22.26
C TYR A 270 4.38 5.35 22.11
N PRO A 271 5.12 6.00 23.01
CA PRO A 271 6.54 5.75 23.18
C PRO A 271 6.80 4.29 23.59
N LEU A 272 8.00 3.80 23.32
CA LEU A 272 8.40 2.44 23.77
C LEU A 272 8.22 2.30 25.29
N GLY A 273 7.55 1.23 25.68
CA GLY A 273 7.28 0.89 27.07
C GLY A 273 6.10 1.63 27.72
N GLU A 274 5.37 2.47 26.97
CA GLU A 274 4.20 3.19 27.50
C GLU A 274 2.85 2.54 27.16
N SER A 275 2.75 1.79 26.07
CA SER A 275 1.48 1.26 25.55
C SER A 275 0.76 0.29 26.47
N HIS A 276 1.49 -0.37 27.39
CA HIS A 276 0.93 -1.38 28.31
C HIS A 276 0.77 -0.88 29.76
N LYS A 277 1.12 0.38 30.03
CA LYS A 277 0.93 0.99 31.35
C LYS A 277 -0.48 1.52 31.50
N SER A 278 -1.04 1.43 32.69
CA SER A 278 -2.36 1.99 33.02
C SER A 278 -2.41 3.53 32.91
N ASP A 279 -1.29 4.18 33.18
CA ASP A 279 -1.09 5.63 33.11
C ASP A 279 -0.23 6.05 31.91
N GLY A 280 -0.02 5.14 30.95
CA GLY A 280 0.78 5.38 29.77
C GLY A 280 0.25 6.55 28.93
N LYS A 281 1.14 7.45 28.55
CA LYS A 281 0.79 8.66 27.81
C LYS A 281 0.98 8.46 26.31
N PRO A 282 -0.10 8.57 25.52
CA PRO A 282 0.03 8.51 24.07
C PRO A 282 0.77 9.73 23.52
N ASN A 283 1.33 9.58 22.33
CA ASN A 283 1.99 10.64 21.59
C ASN A 283 0.92 11.58 20.98
N SER A 284 0.79 12.78 21.53
CA SER A 284 -0.21 13.76 21.10
C SER A 284 -0.10 14.09 19.60
N ALA A 285 1.12 14.26 19.08
CA ALA A 285 1.33 14.59 17.66
C ALA A 285 0.83 13.47 16.73
N ALA A 286 1.08 12.20 17.08
CA ALA A 286 0.56 11.07 16.30
C ALA A 286 -0.97 10.98 16.37
N LEU A 287 -1.55 11.23 17.55
CA LEU A 287 -3.01 11.26 17.73
C LEU A 287 -3.64 12.40 16.92
N GLU A 288 -3.07 13.61 16.97
CA GLU A 288 -3.55 14.78 16.23
C GLU A 288 -3.55 14.53 14.72
N ILE A 289 -2.52 13.89 14.17
CA ILE A 289 -2.47 13.52 12.75
C ILE A 289 -3.64 12.59 12.40
N ILE A 290 -3.86 11.51 13.16
CA ILE A 290 -4.92 10.56 12.86
C ILE A 290 -6.29 11.21 13.04
N GLN A 291 -6.50 11.97 14.13
CA GLN A 291 -7.76 12.69 14.34
C GLN A 291 -8.03 13.70 13.23
N SER A 292 -7.00 14.39 12.73
CA SER A 292 -7.10 15.29 11.60
C SER A 292 -7.51 14.56 10.32
N ILE A 293 -6.90 13.39 10.04
CA ILE A 293 -7.27 12.53 8.90
C ILE A 293 -8.75 12.11 8.99
N LEU A 294 -9.25 11.79 10.18
CA LEU A 294 -10.65 11.48 10.40
C LEU A 294 -11.53 12.73 10.21
N ALA A 295 -11.14 13.86 10.77
CA ALA A 295 -11.87 15.10 10.70
C ALA A 295 -12.07 15.60 9.26
N HIS A 296 -11.04 15.52 8.41
CA HIS A 296 -11.17 15.91 6.98
C HIS A 296 -12.16 15.05 6.19
N ARG A 297 -12.50 13.86 6.70
CA ARG A 297 -13.49 12.96 6.08
C ARG A 297 -14.90 13.11 6.67
N ILE A 298 -15.02 13.86 7.76
CA ILE A 298 -16.27 14.07 8.48
C ILE A 298 -16.71 15.52 8.24
N ASP A 299 -17.59 15.74 7.28
CA ASP A 299 -18.10 17.09 6.95
C ASP A 299 -19.06 17.66 8.04
N ILE A 300 -19.39 16.86 9.07
CA ILE A 300 -20.43 17.18 10.07
C ILE A 300 -19.94 16.76 11.45
N ASP A 301 -19.64 17.73 12.30
CA ASP A 301 -19.04 17.49 13.65
C ASP A 301 -19.95 16.73 14.62
N ASP A 302 -21.27 16.76 14.40
CA ASP A 302 -22.26 16.19 15.33
C ASP A 302 -22.50 14.68 15.17
N LEU A 303 -21.73 13.98 14.34
CA LEU A 303 -21.92 12.53 14.10
C LEU A 303 -21.19 11.63 15.12
N PHE A 304 -20.28 12.18 15.89
CA PHE A 304 -19.46 11.44 16.86
C PHE A 304 -19.64 12.03 18.25
N GLU A 305 -19.68 11.16 19.26
CA GLU A 305 -19.54 11.62 20.64
C GLU A 305 -18.11 12.08 20.93
N ALA A 306 -17.95 12.93 21.93
CA ALA A 306 -16.63 13.41 22.37
C ALA A 306 -15.73 12.24 22.76
N GLY A 307 -14.45 12.28 22.34
CA GLY A 307 -13.45 11.25 22.62
C GLY A 307 -13.46 10.05 21.66
N ILE A 308 -14.50 9.83 20.87
CA ILE A 308 -14.56 8.67 19.95
C ILE A 308 -13.47 8.67 18.91
N LYS A 309 -13.15 9.84 18.33
CA LYS A 309 -12.06 9.97 17.34
C LYS A 309 -10.70 9.60 17.93
N GLU A 310 -10.47 9.94 19.20
CA GLU A 310 -9.25 9.57 19.93
C GLU A 310 -9.21 8.06 20.21
N GLU A 311 -10.31 7.47 20.67
CA GLU A 311 -10.39 6.03 20.89
C GLU A 311 -10.18 5.24 19.59
N ILE A 312 -10.69 5.72 18.45
CA ILE A 312 -10.39 5.13 17.12
C ILE A 312 -8.90 5.22 16.80
N ALA A 313 -8.28 6.38 17.03
CA ALA A 313 -6.84 6.58 16.79
C ALA A 313 -6.00 5.63 17.66
N LEU A 314 -6.31 5.48 18.94
CA LEU A 314 -5.64 4.55 19.84
C LEU A 314 -5.76 3.09 19.38
N ASN A 315 -6.96 2.67 18.95
CA ASN A 315 -7.22 1.31 18.50
C ASN A 315 -6.67 1.00 17.10
N SER A 316 -6.27 2.01 16.33
CA SER A 316 -5.65 1.81 15.02
C SER A 316 -4.20 1.34 15.07
N GLY A 317 -3.53 1.42 16.24
CA GLY A 317 -2.10 1.14 16.36
C GLY A 317 -1.20 2.05 15.51
N GLY A 318 -1.70 3.21 15.06
CA GLY A 318 -0.97 4.11 14.18
C GLY A 318 -1.05 3.75 12.69
N ILE A 319 -1.81 2.72 12.34
CA ILE A 319 -2.06 2.32 10.95
C ILE A 319 -3.23 3.15 10.40
N LEU A 320 -2.97 4.01 9.44
CA LEU A 320 -3.97 4.95 8.91
C LEU A 320 -5.19 4.23 8.32
N ARG A 321 -4.97 3.13 7.59
CA ARG A 321 -6.04 2.31 7.02
C ARG A 321 -6.95 1.72 8.11
N GLU A 322 -6.39 1.32 9.27
CA GLU A 322 -7.18 0.80 10.37
C GLU A 322 -8.08 1.87 10.99
N ALA A 323 -7.58 3.09 11.20
CA ALA A 323 -8.42 4.19 11.66
C ALA A 323 -9.57 4.48 10.69
N VAL A 324 -9.30 4.49 9.38
CA VAL A 324 -10.32 4.64 8.33
C VAL A 324 -11.32 3.47 8.35
N ARG A 325 -10.83 2.21 8.47
CA ARG A 325 -11.66 1.01 8.51
C ARG A 325 -12.58 0.99 9.71
N ILE A 326 -12.04 1.24 10.91
CA ILE A 326 -12.84 1.28 12.15
C ILE A 326 -13.96 2.32 12.00
N THR A 327 -13.66 3.51 11.51
CA THR A 327 -14.64 4.57 11.31
C THR A 327 -15.71 4.18 10.29
N GLN A 328 -15.31 3.58 9.16
CA GLN A 328 -16.25 3.11 8.14
C GLN A 328 -17.21 2.06 8.69
N GLU A 329 -16.70 1.09 9.46
CA GLU A 329 -17.54 0.05 10.06
C GLU A 329 -18.49 0.62 11.14
N CYS A 330 -18.03 1.61 11.95
CA CYS A 330 -18.93 2.34 12.85
C CYS A 330 -20.08 3.05 12.08
N CYS A 331 -19.77 3.71 10.97
CA CYS A 331 -20.80 4.32 10.12
C CYS A 331 -21.78 3.28 9.57
N ARG A 332 -21.29 2.10 9.15
CA ARG A 332 -22.17 0.99 8.68
C ARG A 332 -23.08 0.49 9.80
N ALA A 333 -22.54 0.28 11.01
CA ALA A 333 -23.33 -0.14 12.17
C ALA A 333 -24.44 0.87 12.48
N VAL A 334 -24.14 2.16 12.50
CA VAL A 334 -25.13 3.22 12.67
C VAL A 334 -26.18 3.21 11.56
N LEU A 335 -25.80 3.08 10.30
CA LEU A 335 -26.74 3.02 9.18
C LEU A 335 -27.72 1.85 9.30
N VAL A 336 -27.29 0.70 9.79
CA VAL A 336 -28.16 -0.46 10.08
C VAL A 336 -29.14 -0.10 11.20
N LYS A 337 -28.64 0.50 12.30
CA LYS A 337 -29.45 0.95 13.45
C LYS A 337 -30.51 1.97 13.00
N LEU A 338 -30.12 3.02 12.29
CA LEU A 338 -31.02 4.08 11.77
C LEU A 338 -32.15 3.52 10.88
N ARG A 339 -31.79 2.59 9.96
CA ARG A 339 -32.80 1.97 9.09
C ARG A 339 -33.81 1.13 9.87
N ARG A 340 -33.36 0.45 10.94
CA ARG A 340 -34.23 -0.33 11.82
C ARG A 340 -35.14 0.59 12.62
N GLN A 341 -34.59 1.63 13.26
CA GLN A 341 -35.36 2.60 14.05
C GLN A 341 -36.40 3.34 13.18
N LYS A 342 -36.01 3.75 11.97
CA LYS A 342 -36.94 4.36 11.00
C LYS A 342 -38.12 3.46 10.66
N LYS A 343 -37.92 2.15 10.53
CA LYS A 343 -39.01 1.17 10.31
C LYS A 343 -39.95 1.05 11.52
N LEU A 344 -39.45 1.32 12.73
CA LEU A 344 -40.21 1.30 13.97
C LEU A 344 -40.83 2.67 14.34
N ASN A 345 -40.66 3.69 13.47
CA ASN A 345 -41.06 5.08 13.70
C ASN A 345 -40.40 5.69 14.97
N GLU A 346 -39.20 5.28 15.31
CA GLU A 346 -38.41 5.85 16.41
C GLU A 346 -37.66 7.10 15.94
N ASP A 347 -37.30 7.98 16.89
CA ASP A 347 -36.49 9.16 16.63
C ASP A 347 -35.04 8.74 16.22
N ILE A 348 -34.56 9.31 15.13
CA ILE A 348 -33.23 9.06 14.57
C ILE A 348 -32.34 10.31 14.46
N GLU A 349 -32.86 11.49 14.84
CA GLU A 349 -32.18 12.76 14.60
C GLU A 349 -30.89 12.91 15.42
N ASN A 350 -30.87 12.37 16.63
CA ASN A 350 -29.76 12.51 17.58
C ASN A 350 -28.82 11.30 17.66
N VAL A 351 -28.95 10.35 16.73
CA VAL A 351 -28.09 9.16 16.72
C VAL A 351 -26.66 9.55 16.33
N LYS A 352 -25.69 9.16 17.15
CA LYS A 352 -24.25 9.39 16.97
C LYS A 352 -23.49 8.07 17.05
N ILE A 353 -22.24 8.08 16.58
CA ILE A 353 -21.28 7.02 16.93
C ILE A 353 -20.88 7.27 18.40
N ASP A 354 -21.37 6.41 19.25
CA ASP A 354 -21.12 6.38 20.69
C ASP A 354 -20.12 5.30 21.07
N LYS A 355 -19.76 5.20 22.33
CA LYS A 355 -18.84 4.18 22.86
C LYS A 355 -19.35 2.76 22.66
N LEU A 356 -20.66 2.53 22.70
CA LEU A 356 -21.25 1.21 22.50
C LEU A 356 -21.06 0.75 21.06
N ILE A 357 -21.39 1.58 20.09
CA ILE A 357 -21.23 1.31 18.67
C ILE A 357 -19.74 1.06 18.34
N LEU A 358 -18.85 1.90 18.87
CA LEU A 358 -17.42 1.69 18.69
C LEU A 358 -16.97 0.34 19.24
N ARG A 359 -17.36 0.00 20.47
CA ARG A 359 -16.99 -1.28 21.10
C ARG A 359 -17.49 -2.48 20.31
N GLU A 360 -18.77 -2.49 19.91
CA GLU A 360 -19.35 -3.58 19.11
C GLU A 360 -18.62 -3.74 17.77
N THR A 361 -18.23 -2.60 17.15
CA THR A 361 -17.46 -2.58 15.91
C THR A 361 -16.05 -3.17 16.12
N LEU A 362 -15.34 -2.73 17.17
CA LEU A 362 -14.01 -3.25 17.49
C LEU A 362 -14.04 -4.75 17.79
N ASP A 363 -15.09 -5.22 18.51
CA ASP A 363 -15.29 -6.65 18.81
C ASP A 363 -15.49 -7.47 17.53
N THR A 364 -16.22 -6.93 16.55
CA THR A 364 -16.42 -7.57 15.24
C THR A 364 -15.09 -7.69 14.50
N ILE A 365 -14.37 -6.58 14.36
CA ILE A 365 -13.06 -6.54 13.67
C ILE A 365 -12.06 -7.49 14.36
N ARG A 366 -12.01 -7.50 15.70
CA ARG A 366 -11.15 -8.39 16.48
C ARG A 366 -11.45 -9.86 16.23
N ASN A 367 -12.72 -10.22 16.16
CA ASN A 367 -13.12 -11.60 15.90
C ASN A 367 -12.67 -12.07 14.51
N ASP A 368 -12.73 -11.22 13.50
CA ASP A 368 -12.22 -11.54 12.15
C ASP A 368 -10.70 -11.76 12.17
N MET A 369 -9.95 -10.90 12.84
CA MET A 369 -8.49 -11.05 12.98
C MET A 369 -8.09 -12.31 13.75
N LYS A 370 -8.87 -12.70 14.76
CA LYS A 370 -8.60 -13.87 15.64
C LYS A 370 -8.66 -15.20 14.88
N ILE A 371 -9.51 -15.34 13.86
CA ILE A 371 -9.75 -16.59 13.13
C ILE A 371 -8.44 -17.18 12.58
N THR A 372 -7.46 -16.35 12.28
CA THR A 372 -6.19 -16.75 11.68
C THR A 372 -5.10 -17.15 12.68
N LEU A 373 -5.32 -16.97 14.01
CA LEU A 373 -4.25 -17.17 15.01
C LEU A 373 -4.13 -18.63 15.46
N SER A 374 -2.96 -19.22 15.25
CA SER A 374 -2.55 -20.52 15.80
C SER A 374 -2.17 -20.41 17.30
N LYS A 375 -1.83 -21.55 17.92
CA LYS A 375 -1.30 -21.54 19.27
C LYS A 375 0.11 -20.93 19.34
N SER A 376 0.97 -21.24 18.38
CA SER A 376 2.32 -20.67 18.30
C SER A 376 2.28 -19.15 18.11
N ASP A 377 1.35 -18.64 17.31
CA ASP A 377 1.18 -17.19 17.13
C ASP A 377 0.89 -16.49 18.45
N ARG A 378 0.02 -17.08 19.30
CA ARG A 378 -0.29 -16.52 20.63
C ARG A 378 0.91 -16.49 21.55
N GLU A 379 1.79 -17.50 21.49
CA GLU A 379 3.03 -17.53 22.28
C GLU A 379 3.98 -16.42 21.83
N ILE A 380 4.15 -16.24 20.52
CA ILE A 380 4.95 -15.14 19.93
C ILE A 380 4.38 -13.77 20.33
N LEU A 381 3.05 -13.60 20.24
CA LEU A 381 2.40 -12.34 20.63
C LEU A 381 2.56 -12.05 22.12
N LEU A 382 2.51 -13.06 23.00
CA LEU A 382 2.76 -12.87 24.42
C LEU A 382 4.19 -12.42 24.72
N GLN A 383 5.18 -12.95 24.03
CA GLN A 383 6.56 -12.49 24.15
C GLN A 383 6.72 -11.06 23.63
N THR A 384 6.14 -10.77 22.47
CA THR A 384 6.15 -9.43 21.89
C THR A 384 5.48 -8.41 22.82
N TYR A 385 4.33 -8.75 23.42
CA TYR A 385 3.66 -7.90 24.41
C TYR A 385 4.51 -7.61 25.64
N LYS A 386 5.23 -8.62 26.17
CA LYS A 386 6.04 -8.48 27.39
C LYS A 386 7.32 -7.69 27.17
N ASN A 387 7.98 -7.94 26.02
CA ASN A 387 9.36 -7.52 25.78
C ASN A 387 9.50 -6.44 24.69
N TYR A 388 8.40 -6.07 24.01
CA TYR A 388 8.43 -5.22 22.80
C TYR A 388 9.30 -5.79 21.68
N THR A 389 9.54 -7.09 21.72
CA THR A 389 10.25 -7.87 20.71
C THR A 389 9.87 -9.34 20.87
N PRO A 390 9.71 -10.13 19.79
CA PRO A 390 9.60 -11.58 19.89
C PRO A 390 10.95 -12.21 20.25
N ASP A 391 10.96 -13.49 20.58
CA ASP A 391 12.20 -14.24 20.86
C ASP A 391 13.09 -14.33 19.61
N ASP A 392 12.49 -14.55 18.44
CA ASP A 392 13.17 -14.49 17.14
C ASP A 392 12.41 -13.58 16.15
N PRO A 393 12.87 -12.32 15.97
CA PRO A 393 12.27 -11.39 15.00
C PRO A 393 12.41 -11.80 13.53
N LYS A 394 13.16 -12.86 13.23
CA LYS A 394 13.40 -13.38 11.88
C LYS A 394 12.64 -14.68 11.60
N ALA A 395 11.97 -15.25 12.61
CA ALA A 395 11.15 -16.43 12.42
C ALA A 395 10.01 -16.17 11.43
N GLN A 396 9.74 -17.14 10.54
CA GLN A 396 8.70 -16.97 9.50
C GLN A 396 7.34 -16.67 10.11
N GLU A 397 7.00 -17.32 11.21
CA GLU A 397 5.75 -17.11 11.93
C GLU A 397 5.60 -15.65 12.40
N PHE A 398 6.68 -15.03 12.88
CA PHE A 398 6.65 -13.62 13.26
C PHE A 398 6.58 -12.69 12.05
N LEU A 399 7.27 -13.01 10.95
CA LEU A 399 7.18 -12.28 9.69
C LEU A 399 5.76 -12.31 9.13
N ASP A 400 5.06 -13.43 9.26
CA ASP A 400 3.64 -13.57 8.87
C ASP A 400 2.72 -12.70 9.77
N LEU A 401 2.99 -12.62 11.08
CA LEU A 401 2.26 -11.74 11.99
C LEU A 401 2.48 -10.25 11.66
N LEU A 402 3.70 -9.85 11.28
CA LEU A 402 4.00 -8.50 10.79
C LEU A 402 3.29 -8.20 9.47
N HIS A 403 3.31 -9.15 8.54
CA HIS A 403 2.67 -9.00 7.24
C HIS A 403 1.15 -8.82 7.37
N ASN A 404 0.53 -9.55 8.29
CA ASN A 404 -0.91 -9.55 8.54
C ASN A 404 -1.37 -8.47 9.54
N LEU A 405 -0.48 -7.55 9.95
CA LEU A 405 -0.77 -6.48 10.91
C LEU A 405 -1.23 -6.96 12.30
N VAL A 406 -0.93 -8.20 12.67
CA VAL A 406 -1.17 -8.74 14.02
C VAL A 406 -0.11 -8.24 15.00
N ALA A 407 1.12 -8.08 14.52
CA ALA A 407 2.20 -7.33 15.15
C ALA A 407 2.54 -6.10 14.31
N ILE A 408 2.98 -5.02 14.96
CA ILE A 408 3.33 -3.75 14.33
C ILE A 408 4.77 -3.42 14.69
N GLU A 409 5.55 -3.02 13.69
CA GLU A 409 6.88 -2.46 13.91
C GLU A 409 6.80 -0.95 14.02
N TYR A 410 7.42 -0.42 15.05
CA TYR A 410 7.68 1.01 15.22
C TYR A 410 9.17 1.28 15.15
N LYS A 411 9.53 2.47 14.72
CA LYS A 411 10.93 2.88 14.58
C LYS A 411 11.19 4.20 15.32
N ASN A 412 12.18 4.15 16.20
CA ASN A 412 12.92 5.31 16.70
C ASN A 412 14.32 5.28 16.08
N THR A 413 15.35 5.46 16.91
CA THR A 413 16.73 5.12 16.55
C THR A 413 16.85 3.63 16.27
N GLU A 414 16.16 2.80 17.07
CA GLU A 414 16.06 1.35 16.90
C GLU A 414 14.60 0.95 16.61
N SER A 415 14.42 -0.17 15.91
CA SER A 415 13.10 -0.76 15.71
C SER A 415 12.68 -1.56 16.92
N TRP A 416 11.41 -1.47 17.27
CA TRP A 416 10.75 -2.27 18.28
C TRP A 416 9.37 -2.71 17.78
N TYR A 417 8.78 -3.69 18.46
CA TYR A 417 7.53 -4.29 18.03
C TYR A 417 6.49 -4.23 19.12
N ASP A 418 5.24 -4.11 18.73
CA ASP A 418 4.11 -4.25 19.64
C ASP A 418 3.01 -5.09 19.00
N VAL A 419 2.16 -5.64 19.82
CA VAL A 419 0.96 -6.35 19.38
C VAL A 419 -0.07 -5.32 18.94
N HIS A 420 -0.81 -5.60 17.86
CA HIS A 420 -1.89 -4.72 17.43
C HIS A 420 -2.92 -4.52 18.56
N PRO A 421 -3.41 -3.30 18.84
CA PRO A 421 -4.30 -3.02 19.99
C PRO A 421 -5.50 -3.96 20.11
N LEU A 422 -6.14 -4.32 18.99
CA LEU A 422 -7.25 -5.28 18.98
C LEU A 422 -6.82 -6.69 19.41
N MET A 423 -5.58 -7.07 19.13
CA MET A 423 -5.03 -8.37 19.53
C MET A 423 -4.56 -8.36 20.99
N ILE A 424 -4.12 -7.23 21.52
CA ILE A 424 -3.90 -7.06 22.96
C ILE A 424 -5.20 -7.32 23.69
N GLU A 425 -6.32 -6.75 23.23
CA GLU A 425 -7.63 -6.99 23.83
C GLU A 425 -8.07 -8.46 23.70
N GLN A 426 -7.73 -9.12 22.58
CA GLN A 426 -7.98 -10.56 22.41
C GLN A 426 -7.20 -11.40 23.44
N LEU A 427 -5.93 -11.09 23.70
CA LEU A 427 -5.13 -11.76 24.71
C LEU A 427 -5.70 -11.56 26.12
N ARG A 428 -6.31 -10.41 26.41
CA ARG A 428 -7.05 -10.14 27.67
C ARG A 428 -8.30 -11.00 27.80
N VAL A 429 -9.11 -11.07 26.74
CA VAL A 429 -10.32 -11.92 26.71
C VAL A 429 -9.98 -13.39 26.92
N GLU A 430 -8.86 -13.85 26.36
CA GLU A 430 -8.34 -15.21 26.55
C GLU A 430 -7.65 -15.40 27.91
N LYS A 431 -7.57 -14.37 28.76
CA LYS A 431 -6.90 -14.37 30.09
C LYS A 431 -5.41 -14.71 30.02
N LEU A 432 -4.76 -14.43 28.90
CA LEU A 432 -3.34 -14.66 28.69
C LEU A 432 -2.49 -13.50 29.22
N ILE A 433 -3.08 -12.31 29.36
CA ILE A 433 -2.49 -11.11 29.96
C ILE A 433 -3.50 -10.49 30.95
N PRO A 434 -3.04 -9.66 31.91
CA PRO A 434 -3.93 -9.00 32.86
C PRO A 434 -5.02 -8.16 32.20
N ALA A 435 -6.19 -8.09 32.85
CA ALA A 435 -7.22 -7.15 32.46
C ALA A 435 -6.66 -5.70 32.49
N ALA A 436 -7.18 -4.83 31.62
CA ALA A 436 -6.86 -3.42 31.73
C ALA A 436 -7.28 -2.93 33.12
N SER A 437 -6.38 -2.24 33.82
CA SER A 437 -6.75 -1.56 35.07
C SER A 437 -7.80 -0.49 34.72
N ILE A 438 -8.98 -0.60 35.37
CA ILE A 438 -10.10 0.33 35.19
C ILE A 438 -9.72 1.69 35.75
#